data_fdb3b0a93f4fd642b24765caeebc1eed
#
_entry.id   fdb3b0a93f4fd642b24765caeebc1eed
#
_cell.length_a   1.000
_cell.length_b   1.000
_cell.length_c   1.000
_cell.angle_alpha   90.00
_cell.angle_beta   90.00
_cell.angle_gamma   90.00
#
_symmetry.space_group_name_H-M   'P 1'
#
loop_
_entity.id
_entity.type
_entity.pdbx_description
1 polymer ?
#
loop_
_entity_poly.entity_id
_entity_poly.type
_entity_poly.pdbx_seq_one_letter_code
_entity_poly.pdbx_strand_id
1 'polypeptide(L)'
;MYRHLFLFWKWGCYVWLMICSVLLAMGTQSIGQTIPPAQASSSTASAPAKQPYFIYGADVSFLQQMESKGIAFKDNGQVHPGLEILRHNGFNWVRLRIMNEPTPLPNTLQYSLVEAKAARALGFRILLDFHYSDDWADPAHEKTPAAWAKMPHEELVKAVYQFTKDTITAFREQGTMPDMVQIGNEITSGMLWPDGRLPDRWPQFADLLEAGIRGANDGKGAEQRPLIMIHIDQGGNDETTKWFFDNLIVNRVPFDVIGQSYYPWWQGSLNELKNNLEFMANRYKKPIIVVETAYDWRDSEDFKGRKPPYTQTPQGQADFLGMLVNTVKQTPNGLGKGVFWWEPMAEGAIAKRGMFDDHHEALPVVKVFGSAQQQ
;
A
#
# COMPACT_ATOMS: atom_id res chain seq x y z
N MET A 1 48.09 -16.49 -29.22
CA MET A 1 49.40 -17.11 -28.97
C MET A 1 49.51 -17.34 -27.47
N TYR A 2 49.66 -18.65 -27.11
CA TYR A 2 49.85 -19.27 -25.76
C TYR A 2 48.67 -19.15 -24.77
N ARG A 3 47.90 -20.17 -24.45
CA ARG A 3 47.96 -21.61 -24.09
C ARG A 3 48.53 -21.93 -22.71
N HIS A 4 47.65 -22.64 -21.93
CA HIS A 4 47.89 -23.66 -20.87
C HIS A 4 48.09 -23.10 -19.44
N LEU A 5 47.62 -23.71 -18.37
CA LEU A 5 47.44 -25.14 -18.03
C LEU A 5 46.43 -25.34 -16.86
N PHE A 6 45.74 -26.47 -16.92
CA PHE A 6 45.02 -27.20 -15.87
C PHE A 6 45.89 -27.58 -14.67
N LEU A 7 45.23 -27.73 -13.48
CA LEU A 7 45.56 -28.84 -12.58
C LEU A 7 44.41 -29.16 -11.62
N PHE A 8 43.99 -30.42 -11.70
CA PHE A 8 43.08 -31.16 -10.82
C PHE A 8 43.76 -31.51 -9.49
N TRP A 9 42.98 -31.60 -8.39
CA TRP A 9 43.24 -32.61 -7.37
C TRP A 9 41.94 -33.11 -6.73
N LYS A 10 41.79 -34.44 -6.77
CA LYS A 10 40.77 -35.29 -6.16
C LYS A 10 41.31 -35.89 -4.86
N TRP A 11 40.37 -36.52 -4.13
CA TRP A 11 40.49 -37.51 -3.03
C TRP A 11 40.16 -36.91 -1.67
N GLY A 12 39.39 -37.59 -0.76
CA GLY A 12 38.82 -38.96 -0.73
C GLY A 12 37.85 -39.11 0.46
N CYS A 13 36.98 -40.07 0.36
CA CYS A 13 36.03 -40.58 1.34
C CYS A 13 36.67 -41.12 2.62
N TYR A 14 35.98 -41.02 3.76
CA TYR A 14 35.99 -42.07 4.80
C TYR A 14 34.63 -42.25 5.46
N VAL A 15 34.13 -43.46 5.36
CA VAL A 15 32.97 -44.07 6.04
C VAL A 15 33.46 -44.64 7.38
N TRP A 16 32.68 -44.44 8.45
CA TRP A 16 32.72 -45.34 9.60
C TRP A 16 31.31 -45.62 10.13
N LEU A 17 30.91 -46.90 9.94
CA LEU A 17 29.83 -47.60 10.64
C LEU A 17 30.38 -48.13 11.98
N MET A 18 29.62 -47.99 13.05
CA MET A 18 29.72 -48.95 14.15
C MET A 18 28.34 -49.26 14.72
N ILE A 19 28.03 -50.54 14.65
CA ILE A 19 26.90 -51.29 15.25
C ILE A 19 27.29 -51.67 16.67
N CYS A 20 26.39 -51.56 17.64
CA CYS A 20 26.40 -52.45 18.82
C CYS A 20 24.98 -52.70 19.33
N SER A 21 24.60 -53.95 19.19
CA SER A 21 23.40 -54.56 19.78
C SER A 21 23.72 -55.07 21.19
N VAL A 22 22.80 -54.95 22.15
CA VAL A 22 22.72 -55.88 23.31
C VAL A 22 21.26 -56.17 23.64
N LEU A 23 21.01 -57.43 23.88
CA LEU A 23 19.75 -58.14 24.05
C LEU A 23 19.30 -58.25 25.53
N LEU A 24 17.97 -58.43 25.69
CA LEU A 24 17.20 -59.23 26.68
C LEU A 24 17.24 -58.92 28.17
N ALA A 25 16.04 -58.68 28.69
CA ALA A 25 15.46 -59.56 29.74
C ALA A 25 13.93 -59.33 29.89
N MET A 26 13.23 -60.47 29.95
CA MET A 26 11.77 -60.59 30.08
C MET A 26 11.33 -60.29 31.53
N GLY A 27 10.13 -59.69 31.65
CA GLY A 27 9.41 -59.65 32.91
C GLY A 27 7.93 -59.41 32.63
N THR A 28 7.14 -60.47 32.64
CA THR A 28 5.67 -60.46 32.59
C THR A 28 5.08 -60.13 33.96
N GLN A 29 4.33 -59.04 34.03
CA GLN A 29 3.30 -58.88 35.07
C GLN A 29 2.05 -58.26 34.44
N SER A 30 0.96 -58.99 34.42
CA SER A 30 -0.38 -58.58 34.08
C SER A 30 -0.99 -57.84 35.24
N ILE A 31 -1.32 -56.59 35.10
CA ILE A 31 -2.23 -55.88 36.00
C ILE A 31 -3.36 -55.33 35.12
N GLY A 32 -4.56 -55.85 35.39
CA GLY A 32 -5.78 -55.34 34.74
C GLY A 32 -6.03 -53.88 35.11
N GLN A 33 -6.09 -53.04 34.13
CA GLN A 33 -6.61 -51.67 34.25
C GLN A 33 -7.93 -51.56 33.50
N THR A 34 -8.98 -51.27 34.28
CA THR A 34 -10.31 -50.88 33.79
C THR A 34 -10.19 -49.60 32.98
N ILE A 35 -10.64 -49.68 31.74
CA ILE A 35 -10.74 -48.51 30.80
C ILE A 35 -11.89 -47.62 31.30
N PRO A 36 -11.66 -46.32 31.61
CA PRO A 36 -12.75 -45.39 31.85
C PRO A 36 -13.45 -45.05 30.52
N PRO A 37 -14.77 -44.73 30.55
CA PRO A 37 -15.50 -44.43 29.33
C PRO A 37 -14.96 -43.19 28.67
N ALA A 38 -14.84 -43.23 27.34
CA ALA A 38 -14.41 -42.14 26.51
C ALA A 38 -15.27 -40.90 26.77
N GLN A 39 -14.64 -39.82 27.22
CA GLN A 39 -15.27 -38.50 27.24
C GLN A 39 -15.50 -38.05 25.79
N ALA A 40 -16.74 -37.77 25.47
CA ALA A 40 -17.11 -37.16 24.23
C ALA A 40 -16.36 -35.82 24.08
N SER A 41 -15.45 -35.73 23.10
CA SER A 41 -14.82 -34.47 22.71
C SER A 41 -15.90 -33.52 22.22
N SER A 42 -16.19 -32.49 22.99
CA SER A 42 -16.97 -31.36 22.53
C SER A 42 -16.22 -30.73 21.37
N SER A 43 -16.78 -30.84 20.16
CA SER A 43 -16.33 -30.08 19.00
C SER A 43 -16.51 -28.60 19.34
N THR A 44 -15.40 -27.91 19.65
CA THR A 44 -15.39 -26.48 19.66
C THR A 44 -15.66 -26.02 18.22
N ALA A 45 -16.88 -25.54 17.96
CA ALA A 45 -17.19 -24.88 16.74
C ALA A 45 -16.15 -23.77 16.54
N SER A 46 -15.35 -23.88 15.50
CA SER A 46 -14.41 -22.82 15.12
C SER A 46 -15.21 -21.54 14.90
N ALA A 47 -14.81 -20.46 15.55
CA ALA A 47 -15.38 -19.15 15.30
C ALA A 47 -15.40 -18.89 13.78
N PRO A 48 -16.49 -18.31 13.23
CA PRO A 48 -16.56 -18.06 11.81
C PRO A 48 -15.33 -17.28 11.38
N ALA A 49 -14.68 -17.75 10.30
CA ALA A 49 -13.53 -17.09 9.74
C ALA A 49 -13.90 -15.61 9.50
N LYS A 50 -13.17 -14.69 10.14
CA LYS A 50 -13.40 -13.26 9.93
C LYS A 50 -13.39 -13.03 8.41
N GLN A 51 -14.49 -12.50 7.87
CA GLN A 51 -14.58 -12.08 6.47
C GLN A 51 -13.29 -11.32 6.11
N PRO A 52 -12.67 -11.58 4.96
CA PRO A 52 -11.44 -10.91 4.58
C PRO A 52 -11.70 -9.39 4.59
N TYR A 53 -10.99 -8.70 5.47
CA TYR A 53 -11.16 -7.27 5.68
C TYR A 53 -10.78 -6.52 4.39
N PHE A 54 -11.78 -5.85 3.78
CA PHE A 54 -11.56 -5.02 2.59
C PHE A 54 -11.32 -3.57 2.99
N ILE A 55 -10.37 -2.92 2.34
CA ILE A 55 -9.96 -1.55 2.58
C ILE A 55 -10.81 -0.61 1.73
N TYR A 56 -11.49 0.30 2.38
CA TYR A 56 -12.26 1.39 1.81
C TYR A 56 -11.58 2.69 2.26
N GLY A 57 -10.63 3.16 1.48
CA GLY A 57 -9.72 4.22 1.87
C GLY A 57 -9.94 5.54 1.15
N ALA A 58 -9.35 6.59 1.70
CA ALA A 58 -9.24 7.89 1.07
C ALA A 58 -7.88 8.52 1.38
N ASP A 59 -7.25 9.14 0.39
CA ASP A 59 -6.15 10.07 0.63
C ASP A 59 -6.74 11.40 1.07
N VAL A 60 -6.47 11.80 2.29
CA VAL A 60 -7.05 13.02 2.92
C VAL A 60 -5.99 14.07 3.23
N SER A 61 -4.87 14.00 2.51
CA SER A 61 -3.66 14.79 2.83
C SER A 61 -3.84 16.31 2.69
N PHE A 62 -4.96 16.80 2.15
CA PHE A 62 -5.30 18.22 2.13
C PHE A 62 -6.48 18.60 3.04
N LEU A 63 -7.16 17.63 3.65
CA LEU A 63 -8.39 17.89 4.40
C LEU A 63 -8.20 18.92 5.50
N GLN A 64 -7.19 18.75 6.36
CA GLN A 64 -6.91 19.71 7.44
C GLN A 64 -6.64 21.12 6.91
N GLN A 65 -5.96 21.26 5.77
CA GLN A 65 -5.72 22.56 5.14
C GLN A 65 -7.04 23.19 4.68
N MET A 66 -7.96 22.40 4.10
CA MET A 66 -9.26 22.90 3.65
C MET A 66 -10.11 23.37 4.84
N GLU A 67 -10.22 22.55 5.87
CA GLU A 67 -10.95 22.91 7.09
C GLU A 67 -10.34 24.13 7.79
N SER A 68 -9.01 24.27 7.83
CA SER A 68 -8.34 25.44 8.39
C SER A 68 -8.61 26.75 7.63
N LYS A 69 -8.94 26.65 6.34
CA LYS A 69 -9.41 27.78 5.50
C LYS A 69 -10.89 28.11 5.71
N GLY A 70 -11.58 27.40 6.62
CA GLY A 70 -13.00 27.60 6.92
C GLY A 70 -13.95 26.89 5.97
N ILE A 71 -13.46 25.95 5.14
CA ILE A 71 -14.32 25.12 4.30
C ILE A 71 -15.08 24.15 5.22
N ALA A 72 -16.42 24.16 5.10
CA ALA A 72 -17.31 23.31 5.87
C ALA A 72 -17.96 22.27 4.97
N PHE A 73 -17.59 21.01 5.13
CA PHE A 73 -18.15 19.90 4.40
C PHE A 73 -19.53 19.50 4.94
N LYS A 74 -20.40 19.01 4.08
CA LYS A 74 -21.80 18.66 4.42
C LYS A 74 -22.14 17.27 3.91
N ASP A 75 -23.00 16.59 4.66
CA ASP A 75 -23.71 15.40 4.21
C ASP A 75 -25.21 15.55 4.53
N ASN A 76 -26.07 15.44 3.52
CA ASN A 76 -27.52 15.68 3.60
C ASN A 76 -27.85 17.09 4.18
N GLY A 77 -27.10 18.10 3.76
CA GLY A 77 -27.26 19.50 4.19
C GLY A 77 -26.75 19.82 5.59
N GLN A 78 -26.21 18.85 6.32
CA GLN A 78 -25.66 19.04 7.66
C GLN A 78 -24.13 19.15 7.60
N VAL A 79 -23.58 20.14 8.29
CA VAL A 79 -22.12 20.35 8.39
C VAL A 79 -21.53 19.36 9.40
N HIS A 80 -20.50 18.64 8.96
CA HIS A 80 -19.72 17.74 9.79
C HIS A 80 -18.22 17.85 9.41
N PRO A 81 -17.29 17.50 10.33
CA PRO A 81 -15.90 17.30 9.96
C PRO A 81 -15.76 16.28 8.84
N GLY A 82 -14.86 16.54 7.89
CA GLY A 82 -14.71 15.69 6.70
C GLY A 82 -14.39 14.23 7.02
N LEU A 83 -13.53 13.97 8.02
CA LEU A 83 -13.26 12.61 8.49
C LEU A 83 -14.50 11.89 9.04
N GLU A 84 -15.39 12.62 9.74
CA GLU A 84 -16.63 12.03 10.25
C GLU A 84 -17.58 11.66 9.10
N ILE A 85 -17.71 12.51 8.09
CA ILE A 85 -18.50 12.19 6.88
C ILE A 85 -17.99 10.92 6.23
N LEU A 86 -16.68 10.81 6.01
CA LEU A 86 -16.07 9.61 5.43
C LEU A 86 -16.34 8.39 6.32
N ARG A 87 -16.13 8.52 7.64
CA ARG A 87 -16.32 7.41 8.58
C ARG A 87 -17.76 6.87 8.59
N HIS A 88 -18.74 7.76 8.63
CA HIS A 88 -20.17 7.42 8.60
C HIS A 88 -20.57 6.74 7.28
N ASN A 89 -19.88 7.08 6.19
CA ASN A 89 -20.13 6.51 4.86
C ASN A 89 -19.26 5.27 4.55
N GLY A 90 -18.68 4.62 5.57
CA GLY A 90 -18.06 3.30 5.45
C GLY A 90 -16.56 3.32 5.14
N PHE A 91 -15.91 4.46 5.07
CA PHE A 91 -14.46 4.50 4.97
C PHE A 91 -13.81 3.98 6.26
N ASN A 92 -12.74 3.22 6.12
CA ASN A 92 -12.07 2.55 7.24
C ASN A 92 -10.56 2.76 7.25
N TRP A 93 -10.00 3.39 6.22
CA TRP A 93 -8.59 3.78 6.10
C TRP A 93 -8.45 5.21 5.59
N VAL A 94 -7.39 5.86 6.05
CA VAL A 94 -6.87 7.10 5.45
C VAL A 94 -5.47 6.88 4.92
N ARG A 95 -5.13 7.54 3.83
CA ARG A 95 -3.78 7.68 3.30
C ARG A 95 -3.32 9.10 3.56
N LEU A 96 -2.10 9.25 4.06
CA LEU A 96 -1.48 10.53 4.40
C LEU A 96 -0.13 10.59 3.71
N ARG A 97 0.07 11.60 2.88
CA ARG A 97 1.37 11.90 2.27
C ARG A 97 2.29 12.57 3.26
N ILE A 98 3.57 12.25 3.14
CA ILE A 98 4.62 12.94 3.84
C ILE A 98 5.76 13.30 2.88
N MET A 99 6.18 14.55 2.93
CA MET A 99 7.26 15.13 2.14
C MET A 99 8.38 15.59 3.06
N ASN A 100 9.55 15.89 2.48
CA ASN A 100 10.70 16.30 3.28
C ASN A 100 10.56 17.74 3.82
N GLU A 101 10.66 18.72 2.94
CA GLU A 101 10.52 20.15 3.27
C GLU A 101 9.57 20.82 2.25
N PRO A 102 8.27 20.45 2.25
CA PRO A 102 7.35 20.92 1.22
C PRO A 102 7.06 22.41 1.33
N THR A 103 7.02 23.09 0.16
CA THR A 103 6.61 24.49 0.04
C THR A 103 6.04 24.71 -1.37
N PRO A 104 4.78 25.15 -1.56
CA PRO A 104 3.80 25.59 -0.54
C PRO A 104 2.90 24.47 0.01
N LEU A 105 3.19 23.20 -0.29
CA LEU A 105 2.37 22.07 0.13
C LEU A 105 2.42 21.87 1.66
N PRO A 106 1.31 21.41 2.30
CA PRO A 106 1.25 21.34 3.76
C PRO A 106 1.88 20.06 4.34
N ASN A 107 2.22 19.07 3.53
CA ASN A 107 2.46 17.66 3.87
C ASN A 107 3.78 17.43 4.66
N THR A 108 4.02 18.22 5.69
CA THR A 108 5.12 18.05 6.65
C THR A 108 4.81 16.93 7.66
N LEU A 109 5.82 16.45 8.37
CA LEU A 109 5.65 15.51 9.48
C LEU A 109 4.61 16.02 10.49
N GLN A 110 4.74 17.27 10.93
CA GLN A 110 3.83 17.85 11.95
C GLN A 110 2.39 17.90 11.45
N TYR A 111 2.18 18.28 10.19
CA TYR A 111 0.85 18.29 9.58
C TYR A 111 0.24 16.88 9.54
N SER A 112 0.99 15.90 9.07
CA SER A 112 0.52 14.51 8.97
C SER A 112 0.26 13.88 10.34
N LEU A 113 1.00 14.26 11.39
CA LEU A 113 0.76 13.80 12.77
C LEU A 113 -0.59 14.32 13.31
N VAL A 114 -0.95 15.58 13.03
CA VAL A 114 -2.26 16.12 13.44
C VAL A 114 -3.41 15.36 12.77
N GLU A 115 -3.32 15.16 11.46
CA GLU A 115 -4.33 14.43 10.68
C GLU A 115 -4.45 12.96 11.15
N ALA A 116 -3.32 12.30 11.38
CA ALA A 116 -3.28 10.92 11.88
C ALA A 116 -3.96 10.77 13.25
N LYS A 117 -3.78 11.76 14.14
CA LYS A 117 -4.41 11.75 15.46
C LYS A 117 -5.92 11.86 15.36
N ALA A 118 -6.41 12.75 14.51
CA ALA A 118 -7.85 12.91 14.27
C ALA A 118 -8.45 11.64 13.62
N ALA A 119 -7.80 11.09 12.61
CA ALA A 119 -8.25 9.88 11.95
C ALA A 119 -8.27 8.66 12.91
N ARG A 120 -7.23 8.50 13.72
CA ARG A 120 -7.14 7.40 14.69
C ARG A 120 -8.22 7.49 15.77
N ALA A 121 -8.56 8.69 16.23
CA ALA A 121 -9.65 8.93 17.19
C ALA A 121 -11.02 8.47 16.67
N LEU A 122 -11.23 8.51 15.35
CA LEU A 122 -12.43 8.01 14.67
C LEU A 122 -12.33 6.52 14.27
N GLY A 123 -11.24 5.83 14.64
CA GLY A 123 -11.03 4.42 14.37
C GLY A 123 -10.58 4.08 12.95
N PHE A 124 -10.04 5.04 12.20
CA PHE A 124 -9.38 4.75 10.93
C PHE A 124 -8.06 4.02 11.13
N ARG A 125 -7.72 3.16 10.17
CA ARG A 125 -6.36 2.70 9.95
C ARG A 125 -5.61 3.68 9.05
N ILE A 126 -4.29 3.65 9.12
CA ILE A 126 -3.43 4.65 8.48
C ILE A 126 -2.47 3.96 7.51
N LEU A 127 -2.47 4.42 6.27
CA LEU A 127 -1.42 4.23 5.28
C LEU A 127 -0.60 5.52 5.23
N LEU A 128 0.68 5.46 5.54
CA LEU A 128 1.59 6.60 5.42
C LEU A 128 2.37 6.48 4.11
N ASP A 129 2.33 7.52 3.30
CA ASP A 129 2.92 7.58 1.97
C ASP A 129 4.15 8.51 1.95
N PHE A 130 5.33 7.94 1.80
CA PHE A 130 6.57 8.68 1.69
C PHE A 130 6.87 9.09 0.24
N HIS A 131 6.77 10.38 -0.05
CA HIS A 131 7.15 10.91 -1.36
C HIS A 131 8.66 11.06 -1.55
N TYR A 132 9.43 11.20 -0.47
CA TYR A 132 10.88 11.50 -0.50
C TYR A 132 11.21 12.68 -1.43
N SER A 133 10.41 13.70 -1.40
CA SER A 133 10.50 14.91 -2.21
C SER A 133 10.04 16.13 -1.41
N ASP A 134 10.40 17.32 -1.89
CA ASP A 134 9.86 18.59 -1.37
C ASP A 134 8.62 19.05 -2.14
N ASP A 135 8.25 18.33 -3.21
CA ASP A 135 7.13 18.61 -4.09
C ASP A 135 6.46 17.30 -4.52
N TRP A 136 5.50 17.33 -5.43
CA TRP A 136 4.90 16.14 -5.99
C TRP A 136 5.95 15.18 -6.54
N ALA A 137 5.88 13.93 -6.11
CA ALA A 137 6.57 12.81 -6.71
C ALA A 137 5.57 12.00 -7.53
N ASP A 138 5.83 11.87 -8.82
CA ASP A 138 5.04 11.11 -9.79
C ASP A 138 5.99 10.53 -10.87
N PRO A 139 5.52 9.67 -11.79
CA PRO A 139 6.41 9.01 -12.76
C PRO A 139 7.23 9.94 -13.65
N ALA A 140 6.90 11.22 -13.71
CA ALA A 140 7.64 12.24 -14.46
C ALA A 140 8.47 13.17 -13.56
N HIS A 141 8.24 13.18 -12.24
CA HIS A 141 8.79 14.14 -11.30
C HIS A 141 9.29 13.47 -10.00
N GLU A 142 10.37 12.70 -10.10
CA GLU A 142 11.02 12.01 -8.96
C GLU A 142 12.23 12.79 -8.44
N LYS A 143 12.01 14.07 -8.15
CA LYS A 143 13.09 15.00 -7.80
C LYS A 143 13.58 14.77 -6.38
N THR A 144 14.90 14.62 -6.23
CA THR A 144 15.56 14.57 -4.93
C THR A 144 15.33 15.86 -4.13
N PRO A 145 14.98 15.79 -2.82
CA PRO A 145 14.86 16.97 -1.97
C PRO A 145 16.08 17.89 -2.02
N ALA A 146 15.87 19.19 -1.93
CA ALA A 146 16.93 20.18 -2.04
C ALA A 146 18.06 19.95 -1.00
N ALA A 147 17.69 19.56 0.21
CA ALA A 147 18.63 19.22 1.28
C ALA A 147 19.52 18.01 0.96
N TRP A 148 19.06 17.10 0.09
CA TRP A 148 19.76 15.86 -0.27
C TRP A 148 20.40 15.89 -1.66
N ALA A 149 20.10 16.90 -2.47
CA ALA A 149 20.44 16.95 -3.91
C ALA A 149 21.94 16.84 -4.24
N LYS A 150 22.83 17.10 -3.25
CA LYS A 150 24.30 17.01 -3.42
C LYS A 150 24.92 15.82 -2.69
N MET A 151 24.12 14.98 -2.05
CA MET A 151 24.61 13.81 -1.33
C MET A 151 25.09 12.74 -2.32
N PRO A 152 26.24 12.11 -2.10
CA PRO A 152 26.60 10.89 -2.80
C PRO A 152 25.65 9.76 -2.39
N HIS A 153 25.57 8.69 -3.19
CA HIS A 153 24.64 7.58 -3.00
C HIS A 153 24.59 7.06 -1.56
N GLU A 154 25.73 6.76 -0.97
CA GLU A 154 25.78 6.20 0.39
C GLU A 154 25.23 7.14 1.48
N GLU A 155 25.35 8.45 1.29
CA GLU A 155 24.76 9.45 2.18
C GLU A 155 23.26 9.58 1.94
N LEU A 156 22.82 9.53 0.69
CA LEU A 156 21.41 9.54 0.31
C LEU A 156 20.68 8.34 0.90
N VAL A 157 21.24 7.14 0.81
CA VAL A 157 20.72 5.92 1.44
C VAL A 157 20.57 6.11 2.97
N LYS A 158 21.54 6.71 3.64
CA LYS A 158 21.44 7.02 5.08
C LYS A 158 20.37 8.05 5.37
N ALA A 159 20.22 9.07 4.52
CA ALA A 159 19.20 10.10 4.67
C ALA A 159 17.78 9.52 4.54
N VAL A 160 17.53 8.67 3.55
CA VAL A 160 16.24 7.95 3.38
C VAL A 160 15.93 7.08 4.61
N TYR A 161 16.91 6.30 5.07
CA TYR A 161 16.75 5.48 6.28
C TYR A 161 16.39 6.35 7.50
N GLN A 162 17.15 7.42 7.74
CA GLN A 162 16.97 8.24 8.94
C GLN A 162 15.62 8.99 8.90
N PHE A 163 15.28 9.61 7.76
CA PHE A 163 14.00 10.30 7.58
C PHE A 163 12.81 9.37 7.84
N THR A 164 12.84 8.17 7.26
CA THR A 164 11.77 7.18 7.46
C THR A 164 11.71 6.74 8.91
N LYS A 165 12.83 6.41 9.53
CA LYS A 165 12.91 5.98 10.92
C LYS A 165 12.37 7.03 11.89
N ASP A 166 12.80 8.28 11.73
CA ASP A 166 12.40 9.38 12.61
C ASP A 166 10.90 9.66 12.46
N THR A 167 10.39 9.63 11.23
CA THR A 167 8.97 9.77 10.94
C THR A 167 8.15 8.68 11.63
N ILE A 168 8.48 7.42 11.43
CA ILE A 168 7.76 6.30 12.05
C ILE A 168 7.88 6.35 13.59
N THR A 169 9.03 6.76 14.10
CA THR A 169 9.23 6.97 15.55
C THR A 169 8.27 8.03 16.08
N ALA A 170 8.12 9.17 15.39
CA ALA A 170 7.21 10.23 15.81
C ALA A 170 5.74 9.77 15.81
N PHE A 171 5.30 9.04 14.78
CA PHE A 171 3.97 8.44 14.73
C PHE A 171 3.74 7.45 15.88
N ARG A 172 4.72 6.59 16.17
CA ARG A 172 4.66 5.64 17.29
C ARG A 172 4.54 6.38 18.63
N GLU A 173 5.39 7.37 18.87
CA GLU A 173 5.42 8.13 20.13
C GLU A 173 4.13 8.91 20.36
N GLN A 174 3.46 9.34 19.30
CA GLN A 174 2.13 9.94 19.38
C GLN A 174 1.01 8.91 19.63
N GLY A 175 1.26 7.61 19.48
CA GLY A 175 0.23 6.56 19.55
C GLY A 175 -0.60 6.39 18.27
N THR A 176 -0.06 6.82 17.14
CA THR A 176 -0.70 6.74 15.81
C THR A 176 0.13 5.91 14.83
N MET A 177 0.83 4.89 15.31
CA MET A 177 1.65 4.01 14.49
C MET A 177 0.92 3.61 13.20
N PRO A 178 1.49 3.82 11.98
CA PRO A 178 0.85 3.43 10.74
C PRO A 178 0.63 1.92 10.65
N ASP A 179 -0.51 1.49 10.09
CA ASP A 179 -0.79 0.08 9.81
C ASP A 179 -0.06 -0.39 8.55
N MET A 180 0.19 0.54 7.61
CA MET A 180 0.89 0.31 6.35
C MET A 180 1.74 1.53 6.00
N VAL A 181 2.84 1.30 5.33
CA VAL A 181 3.77 2.33 4.85
C VAL A 181 4.06 2.11 3.39
N GLN A 182 3.92 3.14 2.60
CA GLN A 182 4.29 3.17 1.18
C GLN A 182 5.67 3.81 1.06
N ILE A 183 6.62 3.09 0.48
CA ILE A 183 7.99 3.55 0.27
C ILE A 183 8.14 4.07 -1.16
N GLY A 184 8.08 5.39 -1.30
CA GLY A 184 8.00 6.09 -2.58
C GLY A 184 6.58 6.13 -3.17
N ASN A 185 6.28 7.12 -3.99
CA ASN A 185 5.00 7.29 -4.67
C ASN A 185 5.15 7.09 -6.18
N GLU A 186 4.33 6.22 -6.79
CA GLU A 186 4.28 5.97 -8.24
C GLU A 186 5.66 5.73 -8.89
N ILE A 187 6.52 4.98 -8.22
CA ILE A 187 7.95 4.81 -8.52
C ILE A 187 8.27 3.92 -9.73
N THR A 188 7.41 3.87 -10.74
CA THR A 188 7.64 3.10 -11.97
C THR A 188 8.94 3.51 -12.66
N SER A 189 9.28 4.79 -12.63
CA SER A 189 10.52 5.35 -13.20
C SER A 189 11.66 5.51 -12.18
N GLY A 190 11.52 4.89 -11.01
CA GLY A 190 12.45 5.00 -9.87
C GLY A 190 12.06 6.10 -8.90
N MET A 191 12.99 6.54 -8.05
CA MET A 191 12.80 7.63 -7.09
C MET A 191 14.12 8.40 -6.88
N LEU A 192 14.05 9.62 -6.32
CA LEU A 192 15.24 10.40 -5.94
C LEU A 192 16.24 10.58 -7.10
N TRP A 193 15.75 11.08 -8.24
CA TRP A 193 16.58 11.28 -9.42
C TRP A 193 17.70 12.28 -9.20
N PRO A 194 18.89 12.04 -9.85
CA PRO A 194 19.19 10.98 -10.82
C PRO A 194 19.63 9.65 -10.19
N ASP A 195 19.76 9.54 -8.87
CA ASP A 195 20.42 8.42 -8.21
C ASP A 195 19.67 7.11 -8.35
N GLY A 196 18.37 7.08 -8.04
CA GLY A 196 17.51 5.91 -8.18
C GLY A 196 16.69 5.87 -9.47
N ARG A 197 17.15 6.52 -10.57
CA ARG A 197 16.40 6.59 -11.83
C ARG A 197 16.42 5.26 -12.60
N LEU A 198 15.24 4.73 -12.91
CA LEU A 198 15.09 3.54 -13.73
C LEU A 198 14.96 3.88 -15.23
N PRO A 199 15.37 2.94 -16.14
CA PRO A 199 15.83 1.56 -15.85
C PRO A 199 17.31 1.43 -15.49
N ASP A 200 18.11 2.49 -15.55
CA ASP A 200 19.57 2.41 -15.57
C ASP A 200 20.20 2.18 -14.19
N ARG A 201 19.46 2.45 -13.11
CA ARG A 201 19.99 2.50 -11.73
C ARG A 201 19.31 1.52 -10.78
N TRP A 202 19.00 0.29 -11.23
CA TRP A 202 18.36 -0.72 -10.40
C TRP A 202 19.07 -1.01 -9.06
N PRO A 203 20.41 -1.16 -9.00
CA PRO A 203 21.08 -1.37 -7.72
C PRO A 203 20.88 -0.21 -6.75
N GLN A 204 21.09 1.03 -7.20
CA GLN A 204 20.92 2.23 -6.37
C GLN A 204 19.46 2.40 -5.92
N PHE A 205 18.53 2.16 -6.83
CA PHE A 205 17.10 2.20 -6.51
C PHE A 205 16.71 1.16 -5.45
N ALA A 206 17.23 -0.07 -5.55
CA ALA A 206 17.01 -1.10 -4.56
C ALA A 206 17.58 -0.71 -3.18
N ASP A 207 18.80 -0.15 -3.13
CA ASP A 207 19.43 0.33 -1.89
C ASP A 207 18.58 1.41 -1.21
N LEU A 208 18.00 2.34 -1.99
CA LEU A 208 17.13 3.40 -1.48
C LEU A 208 15.82 2.82 -0.91
N LEU A 209 15.19 1.87 -1.61
CA LEU A 209 13.98 1.20 -1.12
C LEU A 209 14.26 0.41 0.17
N GLU A 210 15.36 -0.37 0.20
CA GLU A 210 15.74 -1.12 1.39
C GLU A 210 16.05 -0.19 2.58
N ALA A 211 16.60 0.98 2.34
CA ALA A 211 16.84 1.99 3.37
C ALA A 211 15.51 2.47 3.99
N GLY A 212 14.52 2.82 3.16
CA GLY A 212 13.19 3.20 3.63
C GLY A 212 12.52 2.07 4.42
N ILE A 213 12.58 0.84 3.91
CA ILE A 213 12.01 -0.35 4.55
C ILE A 213 12.68 -0.60 5.93
N ARG A 214 13.99 -0.51 6.01
CA ARG A 214 14.73 -0.64 7.29
C ARG A 214 14.35 0.49 8.25
N GLY A 215 14.26 1.73 7.76
CA GLY A 215 13.81 2.87 8.56
C GLY A 215 12.43 2.63 9.17
N ALA A 216 11.47 2.16 8.38
CA ALA A 216 10.14 1.82 8.86
C ALA A 216 10.15 0.70 9.91
N ASN A 217 10.96 -0.35 9.70
CA ASN A 217 11.11 -1.45 10.63
C ASN A 217 11.78 -1.04 11.95
N ASP A 218 12.78 -0.18 11.93
CA ASP A 218 13.51 0.24 13.13
C ASP A 218 12.75 1.32 13.91
N GLY A 219 12.02 2.21 13.21
CA GLY A 219 11.20 3.25 13.84
C GLY A 219 10.03 2.71 14.67
N LYS A 220 9.54 1.49 14.34
CA LYS A 220 8.42 0.85 15.07
C LYS A 220 8.72 0.54 16.54
N GLY A 221 9.98 0.44 16.94
CA GLY A 221 10.35 0.01 18.28
C GLY A 221 9.82 -1.38 18.63
N ALA A 222 9.07 -1.49 19.73
CA ALA A 222 8.44 -2.75 20.17
C ALA A 222 7.07 -3.02 19.50
N GLU A 223 6.52 -2.05 18.76
CA GLU A 223 5.24 -2.21 18.07
C GLU A 223 5.30 -3.23 16.93
N GLN A 224 4.12 -3.70 16.50
CA GLN A 224 4.04 -4.50 15.27
C GLN A 224 4.54 -3.67 14.09
N ARG A 225 5.35 -4.27 13.22
CA ARG A 225 5.79 -3.57 12.01
C ARG A 225 4.62 -3.25 11.10
N PRO A 226 4.63 -2.09 10.42
CA PRO A 226 3.66 -1.81 9.38
C PRO A 226 3.85 -2.76 8.18
N LEU A 227 2.79 -2.97 7.40
CA LEU A 227 2.92 -3.59 6.09
C LEU A 227 3.69 -2.64 5.17
N ILE A 228 4.57 -3.18 4.35
CA ILE A 228 5.33 -2.41 3.36
C ILE A 228 4.65 -2.52 2.00
N MET A 229 4.22 -1.38 1.46
CA MET A 229 3.66 -1.27 0.12
C MET A 229 4.69 -0.69 -0.84
N ILE A 230 4.77 -1.26 -2.04
CA ILE A 230 5.42 -0.65 -3.20
C ILE A 230 4.34 -0.24 -4.19
N HIS A 231 4.37 1.03 -4.61
CA HIS A 231 3.34 1.67 -5.40
C HIS A 231 3.85 2.12 -6.76
N ILE A 232 3.15 1.69 -7.83
CA ILE A 232 3.39 2.11 -9.21
C ILE A 232 2.10 2.55 -9.90
N ASP A 233 2.22 3.35 -10.96
CA ASP A 233 1.11 3.94 -11.71
C ASP A 233 0.65 3.12 -12.93
N GLN A 234 0.66 1.80 -12.84
CA GLN A 234 0.49 0.91 -14.00
C GLN A 234 -0.77 0.03 -13.92
N GLY A 235 -1.86 0.56 -13.36
CA GLY A 235 -3.07 -0.22 -13.07
C GLY A 235 -3.61 -1.06 -14.24
N GLY A 236 -3.60 -0.53 -15.47
CA GLY A 236 -4.05 -1.25 -16.66
C GLY A 236 -2.92 -1.81 -17.56
N ASN A 237 -1.67 -1.86 -17.09
CA ASN A 237 -0.51 -2.27 -17.89
C ASN A 237 0.27 -3.40 -17.22
N ASP A 238 -0.04 -4.65 -17.61
CA ASP A 238 0.59 -5.85 -17.07
C ASP A 238 2.04 -6.05 -17.53
N GLU A 239 2.42 -5.57 -18.72
CA GLU A 239 3.80 -5.65 -19.22
C GLU A 239 4.75 -4.80 -18.37
N THR A 240 4.41 -3.53 -18.12
CA THR A 240 5.22 -2.65 -17.28
C THR A 240 5.17 -3.09 -15.81
N THR A 241 4.01 -3.54 -15.31
CA THR A 241 3.87 -4.15 -13.98
C THR A 241 4.80 -5.34 -13.83
N LYS A 242 4.83 -6.22 -14.83
CA LYS A 242 5.73 -7.38 -14.86
C LYS A 242 7.19 -6.97 -14.83
N TRP A 243 7.56 -6.06 -15.72
CA TRP A 243 8.93 -5.56 -15.79
C TRP A 243 9.39 -5.00 -14.44
N PHE A 244 8.58 -4.17 -13.81
CA PHE A 244 8.94 -3.53 -12.55
C PHE A 244 9.08 -4.53 -11.39
N PHE A 245 8.04 -5.32 -11.11
CA PHE A 245 8.05 -6.23 -9.96
C PHE A 245 8.98 -7.43 -10.14
N ASP A 246 9.20 -7.93 -11.38
CA ASP A 246 10.18 -8.97 -11.63
C ASP A 246 11.61 -8.48 -11.31
N ASN A 247 11.96 -7.26 -11.73
CA ASN A 247 13.25 -6.66 -11.40
C ASN A 247 13.38 -6.37 -9.90
N LEU A 248 12.30 -5.91 -9.24
CA LEU A 248 12.30 -5.70 -7.79
C LEU A 248 12.62 -7.01 -7.03
N ILE A 249 12.02 -8.12 -7.45
CA ILE A 249 12.28 -9.45 -6.88
C ILE A 249 13.73 -9.92 -7.18
N VAL A 250 14.24 -9.70 -8.38
CA VAL A 250 15.64 -10.02 -8.74
C VAL A 250 16.62 -9.26 -7.85
N ASN A 251 16.32 -8.00 -7.54
CA ASN A 251 17.10 -7.17 -6.62
C ASN A 251 16.80 -7.44 -5.14
N ARG A 252 15.94 -8.42 -4.82
CA ARG A 252 15.61 -8.91 -3.48
C ARG A 252 15.00 -7.89 -2.53
N VAL A 253 14.38 -6.83 -3.05
CA VAL A 253 13.69 -5.84 -2.22
C VAL A 253 12.45 -6.48 -1.58
N PRO A 254 12.36 -6.53 -0.23
CA PRO A 254 11.22 -7.15 0.45
C PRO A 254 10.02 -6.19 0.48
N PHE A 255 8.83 -6.70 0.17
CA PHE A 255 7.58 -5.94 0.31
C PHE A 255 6.40 -6.88 0.61
N ASP A 256 5.33 -6.33 1.16
CA ASP A 256 4.14 -7.09 1.57
C ASP A 256 2.97 -6.89 0.63
N VAL A 257 2.79 -5.69 0.06
CA VAL A 257 1.60 -5.25 -0.67
C VAL A 257 2.00 -4.58 -1.97
N ILE A 258 1.25 -4.86 -3.04
CA ILE A 258 1.34 -4.16 -4.32
C ILE A 258 0.31 -3.03 -4.32
N GLY A 259 0.76 -1.79 -4.49
CA GLY A 259 -0.07 -0.62 -4.75
C GLY A 259 -0.10 -0.27 -6.24
N GLN A 260 -1.29 0.08 -6.75
CA GLN A 260 -1.48 0.53 -8.13
C GLN A 260 -2.29 1.82 -8.14
N SER A 261 -1.88 2.82 -8.93
CA SER A 261 -2.80 3.87 -9.38
C SER A 261 -3.63 3.37 -10.54
N TYR A 262 -4.90 3.71 -10.53
CA TYR A 262 -5.78 3.47 -11.66
C TYR A 262 -6.70 4.67 -11.91
N TYR A 263 -6.40 5.41 -12.94
CA TYR A 263 -7.22 6.49 -13.47
C TYR A 263 -7.59 6.15 -14.92
N PRO A 264 -8.88 6.01 -15.26
CA PRO A 264 -9.29 5.47 -16.57
C PRO A 264 -8.89 6.35 -17.77
N TRP A 265 -8.52 7.60 -17.54
CA TRP A 265 -7.98 8.48 -18.58
C TRP A 265 -6.48 8.30 -18.86
N TRP A 266 -5.73 7.61 -17.95
CA TRP A 266 -4.30 7.33 -18.13
C TRP A 266 -4.00 5.85 -18.30
N GLN A 267 -4.56 4.99 -17.43
CA GLN A 267 -4.19 3.58 -17.33
C GLN A 267 -5.18 2.63 -18.02
N GLY A 268 -5.98 3.14 -18.98
CA GLY A 268 -6.81 2.28 -19.82
C GLY A 268 -8.16 1.90 -19.21
N SER A 269 -8.74 0.82 -19.72
CA SER A 269 -10.08 0.36 -19.36
C SER A 269 -10.10 -0.44 -18.05
N LEU A 270 -11.29 -0.57 -17.44
CA LEU A 270 -11.51 -1.47 -16.30
C LEU A 270 -11.19 -2.94 -16.61
N ASN A 271 -11.32 -3.35 -17.88
CA ASN A 271 -10.96 -4.70 -18.30
C ASN A 271 -9.42 -4.90 -18.31
N GLU A 272 -8.67 -3.90 -18.73
CA GLU A 272 -7.20 -3.92 -18.64
C GLU A 272 -6.74 -3.94 -17.19
N LEU A 273 -7.36 -3.14 -16.32
CA LEU A 273 -7.12 -3.23 -14.87
C LEU A 273 -7.40 -4.64 -14.34
N LYS A 274 -8.56 -5.23 -14.68
CA LYS A 274 -8.92 -6.57 -14.26
C LYS A 274 -7.87 -7.59 -14.66
N ASN A 275 -7.41 -7.56 -15.93
CA ASN A 275 -6.38 -8.47 -16.44
C ASN A 275 -5.06 -8.30 -15.65
N ASN A 276 -4.64 -7.08 -15.37
CA ASN A 276 -3.44 -6.82 -14.59
C ASN A 276 -3.58 -7.27 -13.13
N LEU A 277 -4.74 -7.09 -12.50
CA LEU A 277 -5.02 -7.61 -11.15
C LEU A 277 -4.93 -9.15 -11.11
N GLU A 278 -5.52 -9.83 -12.11
CA GLU A 278 -5.44 -11.30 -12.25
C GLU A 278 -3.99 -11.75 -12.49
N PHE A 279 -3.25 -11.05 -13.34
CA PHE A 279 -1.83 -11.30 -13.60
C PHE A 279 -1.01 -11.20 -12.31
N MET A 280 -1.12 -10.09 -11.58
CA MET A 280 -0.38 -9.88 -10.34
C MET A 280 -0.72 -10.92 -9.27
N ALA A 281 -2.02 -11.22 -9.09
CA ALA A 281 -2.49 -12.20 -8.11
C ALA A 281 -1.91 -13.59 -8.37
N ASN A 282 -1.88 -14.02 -9.64
CA ASN A 282 -1.37 -15.32 -10.03
C ASN A 282 0.16 -15.40 -9.96
N ARG A 283 0.87 -14.31 -10.32
CA ARG A 283 2.32 -14.28 -10.39
C ARG A 283 2.98 -14.03 -9.04
N TYR A 284 2.57 -12.98 -8.35
CA TYR A 284 3.25 -12.52 -7.13
C TYR A 284 2.64 -13.05 -5.85
N LYS A 285 1.36 -13.46 -5.87
CA LYS A 285 0.63 -14.03 -4.72
C LYS A 285 0.67 -13.12 -3.49
N LYS A 286 0.64 -11.80 -3.73
CA LYS A 286 0.63 -10.77 -2.70
C LYS A 286 -0.69 -10.02 -2.69
N PRO A 287 -1.10 -9.44 -1.55
CA PRO A 287 -2.20 -8.48 -1.50
C PRO A 287 -2.00 -7.34 -2.50
N ILE A 288 -3.08 -6.94 -3.17
CA ILE A 288 -3.09 -5.86 -4.16
C ILE A 288 -4.12 -4.82 -3.75
N ILE A 289 -3.75 -3.56 -3.81
CA ILE A 289 -4.62 -2.42 -3.50
C ILE A 289 -4.55 -1.44 -4.66
N VAL A 290 -5.71 -1.00 -5.15
CA VAL A 290 -5.78 0.22 -5.97
C VAL A 290 -5.68 1.38 -5.00
N VAL A 291 -4.45 1.89 -4.80
CA VAL A 291 -4.12 2.85 -3.74
C VAL A 291 -4.36 4.30 -4.15
N GLU A 292 -4.58 4.52 -5.45
CA GLU A 292 -5.05 5.78 -5.99
C GLU A 292 -6.06 5.56 -7.12
N THR A 293 -7.18 6.28 -7.04
CA THR A 293 -8.15 6.44 -8.12
C THR A 293 -8.97 7.70 -7.92
N ALA A 294 -9.55 8.20 -8.99
CA ALA A 294 -10.58 9.23 -8.97
C ALA A 294 -11.41 9.13 -10.26
N TYR A 295 -12.50 9.86 -10.31
CA TYR A 295 -13.35 10.01 -11.50
C TYR A 295 -14.04 11.37 -11.50
N ASP A 296 -14.16 11.98 -12.66
CA ASP A 296 -14.76 13.30 -12.77
C ASP A 296 -16.29 13.24 -12.64
N TRP A 297 -16.85 14.03 -11.73
CA TRP A 297 -18.30 14.15 -11.53
C TRP A 297 -18.97 15.20 -12.42
N ARG A 298 -18.18 15.89 -13.25
CA ARG A 298 -18.62 16.86 -14.26
C ARG A 298 -17.70 16.83 -15.46
N ASP A 299 -18.15 17.34 -16.60
CA ASP A 299 -17.36 17.40 -17.82
C ASP A 299 -15.98 18.01 -17.60
N SER A 300 -14.98 17.37 -18.16
CA SER A 300 -13.58 17.77 -18.04
C SER A 300 -12.75 17.38 -19.25
N GLU A 301 -11.57 17.95 -19.36
CA GLU A 301 -10.58 17.63 -20.40
C GLU A 301 -9.80 16.33 -20.13
N ASP A 302 -9.98 15.67 -18.98
CA ASP A 302 -9.21 14.48 -18.61
C ASP A 302 -9.42 13.33 -19.61
N PHE A 303 -10.64 13.19 -20.14
CA PHE A 303 -10.96 12.21 -21.17
C PHE A 303 -10.79 12.73 -22.61
N LYS A 304 -10.12 13.86 -22.84
CA LYS A 304 -9.97 14.42 -24.18
C LYS A 304 -9.51 13.39 -25.22
N GLY A 305 -10.34 13.19 -26.24
CA GLY A 305 -10.09 12.19 -27.29
C GLY A 305 -10.36 10.73 -26.90
N ARG A 306 -10.89 10.47 -25.69
CA ARG A 306 -11.29 9.15 -25.24
C ARG A 306 -12.74 9.15 -24.75
N LYS A 307 -13.44 8.05 -24.94
CA LYS A 307 -14.79 7.90 -24.39
C LYS A 307 -14.68 7.55 -22.91
N PRO A 308 -15.30 8.34 -21.99
CA PRO A 308 -15.37 7.97 -20.59
C PRO A 308 -16.10 6.63 -20.40
N PRO A 309 -15.67 5.74 -19.51
CA PRO A 309 -16.37 4.46 -19.23
C PRO A 309 -17.77 4.66 -18.63
N TYR A 310 -17.97 5.76 -17.91
CA TYR A 310 -19.24 6.21 -17.36
C TYR A 310 -19.49 7.67 -17.73
N THR A 311 -20.73 8.14 -17.57
CA THR A 311 -21.03 9.58 -17.73
C THR A 311 -20.24 10.41 -16.68
N GLN A 312 -19.71 11.55 -17.09
CA GLN A 312 -19.09 12.50 -16.16
C GLN A 312 -20.19 13.29 -15.43
N THR A 313 -20.80 12.63 -14.47
CA THR A 313 -21.90 13.11 -13.63
C THR A 313 -21.71 12.58 -12.20
N PRO A 314 -22.36 13.15 -11.17
CA PRO A 314 -22.32 12.61 -9.82
C PRO A 314 -22.69 11.12 -9.73
N GLN A 315 -23.70 10.67 -10.51
CA GLN A 315 -24.07 9.26 -10.53
C GLN A 315 -23.05 8.41 -11.29
N GLY A 316 -22.53 8.86 -12.42
CA GLY A 316 -21.51 8.12 -13.16
C GLY A 316 -20.21 7.97 -12.41
N GLN A 317 -19.85 8.96 -11.57
CA GLN A 317 -18.72 8.86 -10.63
C GLN A 317 -18.96 7.74 -9.58
N ALA A 318 -20.17 7.67 -9.02
CA ALA A 318 -20.54 6.63 -8.07
C ALA A 318 -20.56 5.23 -8.73
N ASP A 319 -21.10 5.12 -9.94
CA ASP A 319 -21.15 3.87 -10.72
C ASP A 319 -19.72 3.38 -11.05
N PHE A 320 -18.83 4.28 -11.42
CA PHE A 320 -17.41 3.97 -11.63
C PHE A 320 -16.77 3.37 -10.38
N LEU A 321 -16.90 4.03 -9.21
CA LEU A 321 -16.32 3.53 -7.98
C LEU A 321 -16.92 2.19 -7.57
N GLY A 322 -18.23 2.00 -7.71
CA GLY A 322 -18.89 0.74 -7.42
C GLY A 322 -18.35 -0.41 -8.29
N MET A 323 -18.17 -0.17 -9.59
CA MET A 323 -17.59 -1.15 -10.50
C MET A 323 -16.13 -1.44 -10.19
N LEU A 324 -15.34 -0.42 -9.86
CA LEU A 324 -13.94 -0.58 -9.47
C LEU A 324 -13.79 -1.45 -8.22
N VAL A 325 -14.57 -1.18 -7.18
CA VAL A 325 -14.59 -1.99 -5.95
C VAL A 325 -14.91 -3.46 -6.25
N ASN A 326 -15.93 -3.70 -7.08
CA ASN A 326 -16.30 -5.05 -7.48
C ASN A 326 -15.18 -5.74 -8.27
N THR A 327 -14.52 -5.03 -9.18
CA THR A 327 -13.38 -5.55 -9.96
C THR A 327 -12.23 -5.96 -9.03
N VAL A 328 -11.89 -5.13 -8.05
CA VAL A 328 -10.82 -5.43 -7.08
C VAL A 328 -11.23 -6.60 -6.18
N LYS A 329 -12.47 -6.66 -5.68
CA LYS A 329 -12.98 -7.79 -4.87
C LYS A 329 -12.92 -9.13 -5.62
N GLN A 330 -13.10 -9.12 -6.94
CA GLN A 330 -13.04 -10.32 -7.79
C GLN A 330 -11.64 -10.79 -8.12
N THR A 331 -10.59 -10.09 -7.68
CA THR A 331 -9.20 -10.51 -7.88
C THR A 331 -8.98 -11.93 -7.33
N PRO A 332 -8.35 -12.84 -8.09
CA PRO A 332 -8.17 -14.24 -7.71
C PRO A 332 -7.56 -14.42 -6.32
N ASN A 333 -7.92 -15.50 -5.67
CA ASN A 333 -7.44 -15.89 -4.33
C ASN A 333 -7.77 -14.87 -3.24
N GLY A 334 -8.72 -13.96 -3.47
CA GLY A 334 -9.06 -12.89 -2.55
C GLY A 334 -7.90 -11.92 -2.30
N LEU A 335 -7.00 -11.75 -3.27
CA LEU A 335 -5.80 -10.90 -3.15
C LEU A 335 -6.08 -9.42 -3.45
N GLY A 336 -7.20 -9.07 -4.06
CA GLY A 336 -7.67 -7.69 -4.13
C GLY A 336 -8.16 -7.23 -2.75
N LYS A 337 -7.44 -6.29 -2.12
CA LYS A 337 -7.64 -5.95 -0.71
C LYS A 337 -8.24 -4.59 -0.47
N GLY A 338 -8.30 -3.71 -1.47
CA GLY A 338 -8.88 -2.40 -1.24
C GLY A 338 -8.75 -1.41 -2.37
N VAL A 339 -9.45 -0.30 -2.14
CA VAL A 339 -9.44 0.88 -3.02
C VAL A 339 -9.30 2.12 -2.15
N PHE A 340 -8.42 3.05 -2.56
CA PHE A 340 -8.34 4.40 -2.00
C PHE A 340 -8.77 5.42 -3.04
N TRP A 341 -9.66 6.33 -2.64
CA TRP A 341 -9.97 7.50 -3.44
C TRP A 341 -8.95 8.59 -3.18
N TRP A 342 -8.42 9.17 -4.26
CA TRP A 342 -7.44 10.24 -4.15
C TRP A 342 -8.14 11.60 -3.97
N GLU A 343 -7.84 12.29 -2.88
CA GLU A 343 -8.32 13.61 -2.52
C GLU A 343 -9.84 13.79 -2.65
N PRO A 344 -10.63 13.13 -1.80
CA PRO A 344 -12.09 13.27 -1.82
C PRO A 344 -12.56 14.70 -1.57
N MET A 345 -11.78 15.50 -0.82
CA MET A 345 -12.01 16.91 -0.51
C MET A 345 -11.20 17.82 -1.45
N ALA A 346 -11.08 17.45 -2.71
CA ALA A 346 -10.32 18.20 -3.69
C ALA A 346 -10.91 19.58 -3.98
N GLU A 347 -10.05 20.57 -4.17
CA GLU A 347 -10.40 21.96 -4.50
C GLU A 347 -9.69 22.44 -5.77
N GLY A 348 -10.14 23.59 -6.31
CA GLY A 348 -9.52 24.21 -7.46
C GLY A 348 -9.58 23.36 -8.73
N ALA A 349 -8.43 23.19 -9.39
CA ALA A 349 -8.35 22.47 -10.68
C ALA A 349 -8.72 20.99 -10.60
N ILE A 350 -8.59 20.39 -9.42
CA ILE A 350 -8.89 18.97 -9.17
C ILE A 350 -10.25 18.75 -8.49
N ALA A 351 -11.02 19.81 -8.17
CA ALA A 351 -12.35 19.70 -7.54
C ALA A 351 -13.31 18.78 -8.31
N LYS A 352 -13.20 18.71 -9.63
CA LYS A 352 -13.98 17.80 -10.49
C LYS A 352 -13.81 16.32 -10.16
N ARG A 353 -12.71 15.95 -9.47
CA ARG A 353 -12.38 14.59 -9.03
C ARG A 353 -12.77 14.32 -7.58
N GLY A 354 -13.15 15.36 -6.83
CA GLY A 354 -13.57 15.26 -5.45
C GLY A 354 -14.88 14.48 -5.28
N MET A 355 -15.19 14.17 -4.05
CA MET A 355 -16.44 13.52 -3.64
C MET A 355 -17.49 14.53 -3.11
N PHE A 356 -17.18 15.82 -3.22
CA PHE A 356 -18.06 16.92 -2.79
C PHE A 356 -18.25 17.87 -3.96
N ASP A 357 -19.43 18.49 -4.04
CA ASP A 357 -19.74 19.49 -5.06
C ASP A 357 -19.14 20.87 -4.73
N ASP A 358 -19.39 21.86 -5.60
CA ASP A 358 -18.90 23.24 -5.40
C ASP A 358 -19.51 23.97 -4.18
N HIS A 359 -20.51 23.38 -3.51
CA HIS A 359 -21.09 23.83 -2.23
C HIS A 359 -20.62 22.98 -1.05
N HIS A 360 -19.62 22.12 -1.27
CA HIS A 360 -19.07 21.17 -0.32
C HIS A 360 -20.10 20.18 0.23
N GLU A 361 -21.17 19.89 -0.54
CA GLU A 361 -22.15 18.86 -0.24
C GLU A 361 -21.68 17.52 -0.81
N ALA A 362 -21.82 16.44 -0.02
CA ALA A 362 -21.41 15.09 -0.39
C ALA A 362 -22.15 14.58 -1.61
N LEU A 363 -21.40 14.17 -2.63
CA LEU A 363 -21.92 13.53 -3.85
C LEU A 363 -22.29 12.07 -3.59
N PRO A 364 -23.11 11.42 -4.44
CA PRO A 364 -23.51 10.02 -4.28
C PRO A 364 -22.34 9.04 -4.12
N VAL A 365 -21.18 9.34 -4.68
CA VAL A 365 -19.94 8.52 -4.59
C VAL A 365 -19.47 8.29 -3.17
N VAL A 366 -19.70 9.23 -2.25
CA VAL A 366 -19.33 9.11 -0.83
C VAL A 366 -19.99 7.89 -0.19
N LYS A 367 -21.23 7.54 -0.61
CA LYS A 367 -22.04 6.44 -0.02
C LYS A 367 -21.70 5.05 -0.57
N VAL A 368 -20.86 4.97 -1.61
CA VAL A 368 -20.56 3.70 -2.31
C VAL A 368 -19.89 2.69 -1.37
N PHE A 369 -18.97 3.10 -0.54
CA PHE A 369 -18.26 2.19 0.36
C PHE A 369 -19.16 1.63 1.47
N GLY A 370 -20.05 2.46 2.03
CA GLY A 370 -21.06 2.00 3.01
C GLY A 370 -22.00 0.96 2.42
N SER A 371 -22.47 1.18 1.20
CA SER A 371 -23.34 0.23 0.48
C SER A 371 -22.60 -1.08 0.15
N ALA A 372 -21.32 -1.02 -0.21
CA ALA A 372 -20.51 -2.18 -0.56
C ALA A 372 -20.11 -3.06 0.66
N GLN A 373 -20.28 -2.56 1.88
CA GLN A 373 -20.07 -3.35 3.13
C GLN A 373 -21.30 -4.18 3.51
N GLN A 374 -22.46 -3.83 3.01
CA GLN A 374 -23.73 -4.51 3.32
C GLN A 374 -24.03 -5.68 2.37
N GLN A 375 -23.27 -5.82 1.29
CA GLN A 375 -23.33 -6.92 0.32
C GLN A 375 -22.30 -8.02 0.66
#